data_578d139a2fe63c8a122841abc6a60e71
#
_entry.id   578d139a2fe63c8a122841abc6a60e71
#
_cell.length_a   1.000
_cell.length_b   1.000
_cell.length_c   1.000
_cell.angle_alpha   90.00
_cell.angle_beta   90.00
_cell.angle_gamma   90.00
#
_symmetry.space_group_name_H-M   'P 1'
#
loop_
_entity.id
_entity.type
_entity.pdbx_description
1 polymer ?
#
loop_
_entity_poly.entity_id
_entity_poly.type
_entity_poly.pdbx_seq_one_letter_code
_entity_poly.pdbx_strand_id
1 'polypeptide(L)'
;MNAALRSIFYSKIGVFMVDLDKAKQRLLDLKQEYQTRVHKIQHDMQNPDTDMTQDWDDQAVINEQNDVRKNLLVEAQQNLELVNNALLRIENGTYGICTVSGEEIEPARLEAVPFATTCMKHAR
;
A
#
# COMPACT_ATOMS: atom_id res chain seq x y z
N MET A 1 -12.90 -19.13 14.76
CA MET A 1 -11.90 -19.94 14.06
C MET A 1 -10.52 -19.40 14.38
N ASN A 2 -9.62 -20.25 14.78
CA ASN A 2 -8.30 -19.78 15.15
C ASN A 2 -7.40 -19.59 13.94
N ALA A 3 -6.29 -18.87 14.13
CA ALA A 3 -5.39 -18.53 13.05
C ALA A 3 -4.73 -19.76 12.41
N ALA A 4 -4.49 -20.79 13.21
CA ALA A 4 -3.88 -22.02 12.70
C ALA A 4 -4.78 -22.73 11.71
N LEU A 5 -6.08 -22.82 12.01
CA LEU A 5 -7.03 -23.43 11.10
C LEU A 5 -7.15 -22.65 9.80
N ARG A 6 -7.19 -21.34 9.89
CA ARG A 6 -7.24 -20.49 8.70
C ARG A 6 -5.98 -20.66 7.84
N SER A 7 -4.84 -20.77 8.48
CA SER A 7 -3.58 -20.97 7.79
C SER A 7 -3.54 -22.30 7.04
N ILE A 8 -3.99 -23.37 7.70
CA ILE A 8 -4.06 -24.69 7.09
C ILE A 8 -5.03 -24.69 5.93
N PHE A 9 -6.21 -24.11 6.13
CA PHE A 9 -7.22 -24.02 5.09
C PHE A 9 -6.73 -23.22 3.90
N TYR A 10 -6.07 -22.11 4.18
CA TYR A 10 -5.53 -21.24 3.16
C TYR A 10 -4.43 -21.95 2.35
N SER A 11 -3.60 -22.73 3.02
CA SER A 11 -2.55 -23.49 2.33
C SER A 11 -3.13 -24.50 1.35
N LYS A 12 -4.30 -25.06 1.67
CA LYS A 12 -4.96 -25.99 0.78
C LYS A 12 -5.54 -25.32 -0.46
N ILE A 13 -6.07 -24.13 -0.28
CA ILE A 13 -6.71 -23.37 -1.37
C ILE A 13 -5.69 -22.51 -2.09
N GLY A 14 -4.92 -21.79 -1.33
CA GLY A 14 -3.92 -20.87 -1.85
C GLY A 14 -2.74 -21.58 -2.42
N VAL A 15 -2.83 -22.84 -2.36
CA VAL A 15 -2.03 -23.68 -3.12
C VAL A 15 -0.59 -23.33 -3.01
N PHE A 16 -0.10 -23.56 -1.84
CA PHE A 16 1.30 -23.53 -1.86
C PHE A 16 1.90 -22.27 -2.39
N MET A 17 1.08 -21.40 -2.79
CA MET A 17 1.55 -20.27 -3.55
C MET A 17 1.82 -19.08 -2.67
N VAL A 18 1.11 -18.96 -1.55
CA VAL A 18 1.19 -17.77 -0.72
C VAL A 18 1.70 -18.14 0.66
N ASP A 19 2.89 -17.68 0.96
CA ASP A 19 3.42 -17.72 2.32
C ASP A 19 2.87 -16.50 3.05
N LEU A 20 1.88 -16.75 3.91
CA LEU A 20 1.19 -15.67 4.61
C LEU A 20 2.09 -14.90 5.57
N ASP A 21 3.02 -15.58 6.21
CA ASP A 21 3.95 -14.92 7.11
C ASP A 21 4.88 -13.97 6.36
N LYS A 22 5.37 -14.43 5.24
CA LYS A 22 6.23 -13.62 4.38
C LYS A 22 5.46 -12.44 3.79
N ALA A 23 4.23 -12.69 3.33
CA ALA A 23 3.37 -11.64 2.80
C ALA A 23 3.08 -10.60 3.87
N LYS A 24 2.75 -11.04 5.08
CA LYS A 24 2.48 -10.15 6.20
C LYS A 24 3.70 -9.28 6.52
N GLN A 25 4.89 -9.88 6.54
CA GLN A 25 6.10 -9.13 6.81
C GLN A 25 6.36 -8.07 5.75
N ARG A 26 6.19 -8.42 4.48
CA ARG A 26 6.34 -7.45 3.39
C ARG A 26 5.33 -6.31 3.50
N LEU A 27 4.10 -6.62 3.86
CA LEU A 27 3.06 -5.60 4.03
C LEU A 27 3.35 -4.70 5.22
N LEU A 28 3.88 -5.25 6.31
CA LEU A 28 4.29 -4.43 7.45
C LEU A 28 5.45 -3.50 7.09
N ASP A 29 6.40 -3.99 6.31
CA ASP A 29 7.50 -3.17 5.84
C ASP A 29 7.01 -2.03 4.94
N LEU A 30 6.08 -2.33 4.03
CA LEU A 30 5.47 -1.33 3.17
C LEU A 30 4.66 -0.31 3.97
N LYS A 31 3.95 -0.78 4.99
CA LYS A 31 3.19 0.10 5.88
C LYS A 31 4.12 1.13 6.52
N GLN A 32 5.24 0.66 7.06
CA GLN A 32 6.21 1.55 7.68
C GLN A 32 6.78 2.54 6.67
N GLU A 33 7.11 2.05 5.48
CA GLU A 33 7.63 2.90 4.41
C GLU A 33 6.65 3.99 4.02
N TYR A 34 5.38 3.64 3.80
CA TYR A 34 4.38 4.62 3.41
C TYR A 34 4.03 5.58 4.54
N GLN A 35 4.00 5.11 5.78
CA GLN A 35 3.79 5.98 6.94
C GLN A 35 4.92 7.01 7.06
N THR A 36 6.14 6.58 6.88
CA THR A 36 7.30 7.48 6.91
C THR A 36 7.22 8.50 5.77
N ARG A 37 6.82 8.04 4.59
CA ARG A 37 6.69 8.92 3.43
C ARG A 37 5.60 9.98 3.64
N VAL A 38 4.44 9.57 4.14
CA VAL A 38 3.35 10.48 4.46
C VAL A 38 3.82 11.53 5.47
N HIS A 39 4.46 11.08 6.53
CA HIS A 39 4.92 11.96 7.58
C HIS A 39 5.93 12.98 7.08
N LYS A 40 6.87 12.53 6.26
CA LYS A 40 7.89 13.40 5.68
C LYS A 40 7.28 14.45 4.76
N ILE A 41 6.37 14.04 3.89
CA ILE A 41 5.72 14.97 2.96
C ILE A 41 4.93 16.02 3.75
N GLN A 42 4.17 15.60 4.75
CA GLN A 42 3.39 16.52 5.59
C GLN A 42 4.30 17.50 6.32
N HIS A 43 5.42 17.02 6.84
CA HIS A 43 6.39 17.86 7.51
C HIS A 43 6.96 18.90 6.54
N ASP A 44 7.33 18.50 5.34
CA ASP A 44 7.89 19.40 4.33
C ASP A 44 6.88 20.46 3.89
N MET A 45 5.60 20.10 3.84
CA MET A 45 4.55 21.05 3.50
C MET A 45 4.28 22.07 4.61
N GLN A 46 4.40 21.64 5.86
CA GLN A 46 4.16 22.49 7.02
C GLN A 46 5.36 23.39 7.34
N ASN A 47 6.54 22.95 6.96
CA ASN A 47 7.78 23.65 7.25
C ASN A 47 8.54 23.90 5.94
N PRO A 48 8.01 24.77 5.09
CA PRO A 48 8.70 25.11 3.84
C PRO A 48 10.04 25.77 4.13
N ASP A 49 10.98 25.58 3.22
CA ASP A 49 12.29 26.20 3.33
C ASP A 49 12.14 27.71 3.17
N THR A 50 12.31 28.43 4.27
CA THR A 50 12.08 29.88 4.30
C THR A 50 13.15 30.68 3.58
N ASP A 51 14.28 30.08 3.28
CA ASP A 51 15.35 30.78 2.57
C ASP A 51 15.00 31.07 1.11
N MET A 52 13.95 30.44 0.60
CA MET A 52 13.55 30.55 -0.80
C MET A 52 12.41 31.54 -1.05
N THR A 53 11.98 32.29 -0.06
CA THR A 53 10.71 33.04 -0.17
C THR A 53 10.88 34.52 -0.44
N GLN A 54 11.99 34.93 -0.99
CA GLN A 54 12.29 36.36 -1.14
C GLN A 54 11.76 36.97 -2.44
N ASP A 55 11.44 36.16 -3.44
CA ASP A 55 11.12 36.63 -4.77
C ASP A 55 9.76 36.10 -5.27
N TRP A 56 9.15 36.84 -6.20
CA TRP A 56 7.90 36.43 -6.84
C TRP A 56 8.05 35.13 -7.61
N ASP A 57 9.17 34.97 -8.31
CA ASP A 57 9.46 33.76 -9.06
C ASP A 57 9.60 32.56 -8.14
N ASP A 58 10.20 32.77 -6.97
CA ASP A 58 10.34 31.72 -5.96
C ASP A 58 9.00 31.30 -5.40
N GLN A 59 8.05 32.22 -5.26
CA GLN A 59 6.72 31.89 -4.79
C GLN A 59 5.97 30.96 -5.76
N ALA A 60 6.11 31.22 -7.06
CA ALA A 60 5.51 30.36 -8.07
C ALA A 60 6.11 28.96 -8.03
N VAL A 61 7.41 28.85 -7.86
CA VAL A 61 8.10 27.55 -7.74
C VAL A 61 7.64 26.82 -6.48
N ILE A 62 7.52 27.52 -5.36
CA ILE A 62 7.05 26.93 -4.11
C ILE A 62 5.63 26.40 -4.27
N ASN A 63 4.75 27.14 -4.90
CA ASN A 63 3.37 26.69 -5.15
C ASN A 63 3.34 25.45 -6.02
N GLU A 64 4.15 25.39 -7.06
CA GLU A 64 4.26 24.23 -7.93
C GLU A 64 4.78 23.02 -7.17
N GLN A 65 5.79 23.19 -6.34
CA GLN A 65 6.33 22.13 -5.51
C GLN A 65 5.30 21.62 -4.51
N ASN A 66 4.50 22.50 -3.93
CA ASN A 66 3.43 22.11 -3.00
C ASN A 66 2.36 21.32 -3.70
N ASP A 67 2.02 21.66 -4.94
CA ASP A 67 1.04 20.88 -5.72
C ASP A 67 1.55 19.47 -5.98
N VAL A 68 2.84 19.32 -6.32
CA VAL A 68 3.45 18.01 -6.48
C VAL A 68 3.43 17.23 -5.17
N ARG A 69 3.76 17.89 -4.06
CA ARG A 69 3.74 17.26 -2.74
C ARG A 69 2.36 16.79 -2.35
N LYS A 70 1.32 17.57 -2.66
CA LYS A 70 -0.07 17.15 -2.41
C LYS A 70 -0.42 15.88 -3.16
N ASN A 71 -0.01 15.80 -4.43
CA ASN A 71 -0.27 14.62 -5.24
C ASN A 71 0.47 13.41 -4.70
N LEU A 72 1.73 13.58 -4.30
CA LEU A 72 2.52 12.51 -3.70
C LEU A 72 1.94 12.08 -2.36
N LEU A 73 1.41 13.02 -1.58
CA LEU A 73 0.78 12.72 -0.31
C LEU A 73 -0.47 11.86 -0.51
N VAL A 74 -1.33 12.24 -1.45
CA VAL A 74 -2.54 11.48 -1.75
C VAL A 74 -2.18 10.06 -2.18
N GLU A 75 -1.20 9.92 -3.07
CA GLU A 75 -0.75 8.61 -3.53
C GLU A 75 -0.23 7.76 -2.37
N ALA A 76 0.61 8.34 -1.51
CA ALA A 76 1.15 7.61 -0.37
C ALA A 76 0.06 7.19 0.61
N GLN A 77 -0.92 8.06 0.85
CA GLN A 77 -2.06 7.75 1.73
C GLN A 77 -2.93 6.64 1.14
N GLN A 78 -3.17 6.66 -0.16
CA GLN A 78 -3.93 5.62 -0.83
C GLN A 78 -3.21 4.27 -0.76
N ASN A 79 -1.92 4.28 -0.99
CA ASN A 79 -1.12 3.06 -0.89
C ASN A 79 -1.10 2.51 0.54
N LEU A 80 -1.01 3.39 1.52
CA LEU A 80 -1.07 3.00 2.92
C LEU A 80 -2.41 2.33 3.25
N GLU A 81 -3.50 2.88 2.75
CA GLU A 81 -4.83 2.31 2.93
C GLU A 81 -4.92 0.92 2.31
N LEU A 82 -4.39 0.76 1.09
CA LEU A 82 -4.38 -0.54 0.42
C LEU A 82 -3.58 -1.57 1.20
N VAL A 83 -2.45 -1.17 1.77
CA VAL A 83 -1.63 -2.06 2.60
C VAL A 83 -2.38 -2.45 3.87
N ASN A 84 -3.03 -1.50 4.53
CA ASN A 84 -3.81 -1.78 5.73
C ASN A 84 -4.96 -2.73 5.43
N ASN A 85 -5.64 -2.56 4.31
CA ASN A 85 -6.70 -3.46 3.88
C ASN A 85 -6.16 -4.87 3.60
N ALA A 86 -4.99 -4.98 3.00
CA ALA A 86 -4.38 -6.28 2.75
C ALA A 86 -4.03 -6.99 4.06
N LEU A 87 -3.52 -6.25 5.05
CA LEU A 87 -3.24 -6.82 6.37
C LEU A 87 -4.52 -7.31 7.03
N LEU A 88 -5.60 -6.56 6.91
CA LEU A 88 -6.90 -6.98 7.44
C LEU A 88 -7.40 -8.24 6.75
N ARG A 89 -7.19 -8.35 5.44
CA ARG A 89 -7.60 -9.53 4.68
C ARG A 89 -6.81 -10.77 5.09
N ILE A 90 -5.54 -10.61 5.48
CA ILE A 90 -4.77 -11.73 6.04
C ILE A 90 -5.44 -12.22 7.32
N GLU A 91 -5.85 -11.32 8.20
CA GLU A 91 -6.52 -11.68 9.44
C GLU A 91 -7.87 -12.35 9.19
N ASN A 92 -8.59 -11.90 8.18
CA ASN A 92 -9.90 -12.44 7.84
C ASN A 92 -9.84 -13.72 7.01
N GLY A 93 -8.65 -14.10 6.54
CA GLY A 93 -8.48 -15.30 5.73
C GLY A 93 -8.90 -15.12 4.28
N THR A 94 -8.97 -13.88 3.79
CA THR A 94 -9.36 -13.58 2.42
C THR A 94 -8.23 -13.00 1.57
N TYR A 95 -7.03 -12.96 2.11
CA TYR A 95 -5.88 -12.47 1.37
C TYR A 95 -5.60 -13.36 0.15
N GLY A 96 -5.32 -12.73 -0.99
CA GLY A 96 -5.04 -13.47 -2.21
C GLY A 96 -6.26 -13.89 -2.99
N ILE A 97 -7.45 -13.47 -2.57
CA ILE A 97 -8.70 -13.77 -3.27
C ILE A 97 -9.18 -12.50 -3.98
N CYS A 98 -9.45 -12.64 -5.27
CA CYS A 98 -9.96 -11.53 -6.07
C CYS A 98 -11.31 -11.06 -5.55
N THR A 99 -11.46 -9.76 -5.33
CA THR A 99 -12.71 -9.19 -4.82
C THR A 99 -13.83 -9.18 -5.85
N VAL A 100 -13.50 -9.31 -7.12
CA VAL A 100 -14.48 -9.29 -8.21
C VAL A 100 -14.97 -10.69 -8.53
N SER A 101 -14.06 -11.64 -8.73
CA SER A 101 -14.42 -12.98 -9.18
C SER A 101 -14.46 -14.02 -8.08
N GLY A 102 -13.84 -13.76 -6.95
CA GLY A 102 -13.71 -14.75 -5.87
C GLY A 102 -12.66 -15.81 -6.14
N GLU A 103 -11.95 -15.72 -7.25
CA GLU A 103 -10.88 -16.63 -7.60
C GLU A 103 -9.57 -16.20 -6.96
N GLU A 104 -8.60 -17.10 -6.96
CA GLU A 104 -7.28 -16.77 -6.43
C GLU A 104 -6.57 -15.75 -7.32
N ILE A 105 -5.86 -14.83 -6.69
CA ILE A 105 -4.99 -13.90 -7.40
C ILE A 105 -3.69 -14.65 -7.73
N GLU A 106 -3.17 -14.45 -8.92
CA GLU A 106 -1.95 -15.11 -9.36
C GLU A 106 -0.80 -14.81 -8.38
N PRO A 107 -0.03 -15.83 -7.98
CA PRO A 107 1.09 -15.61 -7.04
C PRO A 107 2.09 -14.59 -7.53
N ALA A 108 2.37 -14.57 -8.83
CA ALA A 108 3.30 -13.61 -9.41
C ALA A 108 2.79 -12.17 -9.23
N ARG A 109 1.48 -11.97 -9.34
CA ARG A 109 0.88 -10.66 -9.12
C ARG A 109 0.98 -10.24 -7.65
N LEU A 110 0.74 -11.17 -6.73
CA LEU A 110 0.89 -10.88 -5.29
C LEU A 110 2.33 -10.60 -4.92
N GLU A 111 3.27 -11.26 -5.57
CA GLU A 111 4.67 -10.99 -5.34
C GLU A 111 5.06 -9.59 -5.82
N ALA A 112 4.56 -9.18 -6.98
CA ALA A 112 4.81 -7.86 -7.53
C ALA A 112 4.06 -6.77 -6.76
N VAL A 113 2.80 -7.04 -6.41
CA VAL A 113 1.93 -6.09 -5.70
C VAL A 113 1.30 -6.81 -4.51
N PRO A 114 1.95 -6.78 -3.34
CA PRO A 114 1.46 -7.53 -2.18
C PRO A 114 0.07 -7.13 -1.70
N PHE A 115 -0.37 -5.92 -2.00
CA PHE A 115 -1.69 -5.43 -1.62
C PHE A 115 -2.72 -5.53 -2.76
N ALA A 116 -2.46 -6.34 -3.78
CA ALA A 116 -3.39 -6.53 -4.88
C ALA A 116 -4.72 -7.12 -4.38
N THR A 117 -5.83 -6.59 -4.88
CA THR A 117 -7.16 -7.03 -4.51
C THR A 117 -7.89 -7.75 -5.65
N THR A 118 -7.33 -7.73 -6.84
CA THR A 118 -7.94 -8.31 -8.03
C THR A 118 -6.91 -9.14 -8.78
N CYS A 119 -7.42 -10.17 -9.48
CA CYS A 119 -6.58 -10.97 -10.35
C CYS A 119 -6.27 -10.20 -11.65
N MET A 120 -5.42 -10.78 -12.49
CA MET A 120 -5.01 -10.10 -13.74
C MET A 120 -6.19 -9.80 -14.65
N LYS A 121 -7.20 -10.66 -14.66
CA LYS A 121 -8.38 -10.46 -15.48
C LYS A 121 -9.18 -9.22 -15.08
N HIS A 122 -9.16 -8.88 -13.81
CA HIS A 122 -9.97 -7.80 -13.24
C HIS A 122 -9.11 -6.63 -12.79
N ALA A 123 -7.83 -6.66 -13.11
CA ALA A 123 -6.93 -5.56 -12.79
C ALA A 123 -7.22 -4.36 -13.69
N ARG A 124 -7.14 -3.16 -13.10
CA ARG A 124 -7.27 -1.92 -13.84
C ARG A 124 -6.11 -1.00 -13.55
#